data_ea83c2066bab140e85059e349ce1602a
#
_entry.id   ea83c2066bab140e85059e349ce1602a
#
_cell.length_a   1.000
_cell.length_b   1.000
_cell.length_c   1.000
_cell.angle_alpha   90.00
_cell.angle_beta   90.00
_cell.angle_gamma   90.00
#
_symmetry.space_group_name_H-M   'P 1'
#
loop_
_entity.id
_entity.type
_entity.pdbx_description
1 polymer ?
#
loop_
_entity_poly.entity_id
_entity_poly.type
_entity_poly.pdbx_seq_one_letter_code
_entity_poly.pdbx_strand_id
1 'polypeptide(L)'
;PISMLLPIGDIRQIKEELAEWHKVASHIYLFDYVDCFKYVPVPFPNFDAQDRGLQFLIKNGVTGVHMLGCFYGHGSLGELKSWLYAKKLWNPEWPQHELIEEFVASYYGPAAGEIAEYVALQRRVWADFYRNRKPGTGLDFSKVEIEKMYTLLNSALGHCNKQPEYAVKIERELLTLLCLSLSVHPRLETAADYSVKLKQAEKLIGRADRHLKLKGKKY
;
A
#
# COMPACT_ATOMS: atom_id res chain seq x y z
N PRO A 1 9.63 6.26 6.26
CA PRO A 1 9.46 7.10 7.43
C PRO A 1 8.22 6.68 8.21
N ILE A 2 8.34 6.56 9.53
CA ILE A 2 7.26 6.14 10.42
C ILE A 2 6.09 7.12 10.36
N SER A 3 6.36 8.40 10.12
CA SER A 3 5.34 9.44 9.99
C SER A 3 4.26 9.13 8.94
N MET A 4 4.61 8.47 7.85
CA MET A 4 3.64 8.11 6.79
C MET A 4 2.75 6.90 7.17
N LEU A 5 3.09 6.17 8.24
CA LEU A 5 2.28 5.10 8.81
C LEU A 5 1.33 5.60 9.91
N LEU A 6 1.43 6.87 10.30
CA LEU A 6 0.58 7.48 11.30
C LEU A 6 -0.41 8.44 10.64
N PRO A 7 -1.64 8.56 11.19
CA PRO A 7 -2.53 9.63 10.79
C PRO A 7 -1.83 10.98 11.01
N ILE A 8 -1.89 11.87 10.02
CA ILE A 8 -1.23 13.18 10.10
C ILE A 8 -1.67 13.97 11.34
N GLY A 9 -2.90 13.78 11.78
CA GLY A 9 -3.44 14.38 13.01
C GLY A 9 -2.79 13.89 14.31
N ASP A 10 -2.03 12.79 14.29
CA ASP A 10 -1.26 12.32 15.44
C ASP A 10 0.11 13.01 15.56
N ILE A 11 0.50 13.76 14.56
CA ILE A 11 1.74 14.53 14.54
C ILE A 11 1.47 15.87 15.20
N ARG A 12 1.91 16.02 16.46
CA ARG A 12 1.65 17.23 17.27
C ARG A 12 2.01 18.52 16.54
N GLN A 13 3.17 18.53 15.90
CA GLN A 13 3.67 19.70 15.16
C GLN A 13 2.69 20.17 14.08
N ILE A 14 2.03 19.26 13.35
CA ILE A 14 1.06 19.61 12.30
C ILE A 14 -0.15 20.38 12.88
N LYS A 15 -0.62 20.00 14.05
CA LYS A 15 -1.72 20.73 14.71
C LYS A 15 -1.35 22.18 15.04
N GLU A 16 -0.14 22.34 15.60
CA GLU A 16 0.39 23.65 15.95
C GLU A 16 0.60 24.51 14.70
N GLU A 17 1.21 23.94 13.66
CA GLU A 17 1.43 24.62 12.39
C GLU A 17 0.13 25.03 11.70
N LEU A 18 -0.88 24.16 11.60
CA LEU A 18 -2.18 24.50 11.02
C LEU A 18 -2.85 25.64 11.78
N ALA A 19 -2.78 25.66 13.10
CA ALA A 19 -3.33 26.74 13.91
C ALA A 19 -2.64 28.10 13.64
N GLU A 20 -1.32 28.10 13.41
CA GLU A 20 -0.57 29.31 13.04
C GLU A 20 -0.89 29.77 11.61
N TRP A 21 -0.97 28.83 10.66
CA TRP A 21 -1.32 29.15 9.27
C TRP A 21 -2.71 29.75 9.15
N HIS A 22 -3.70 29.30 9.92
CA HIS A 22 -5.05 29.87 9.92
C HIS A 22 -5.13 31.33 10.39
N LYS A 23 -4.11 31.84 11.06
CA LYS A 23 -4.05 33.27 11.45
C LYS A 23 -3.72 34.19 10.29
N VAL A 24 -3.08 33.66 9.24
CA VAL A 24 -2.53 34.45 8.13
C VAL A 24 -3.02 34.01 6.75
N ALA A 25 -3.67 32.85 6.63
CA ALA A 25 -4.16 32.32 5.36
C ALA A 25 -5.63 31.91 5.46
N SER A 26 -6.44 32.34 4.48
CA SER A 26 -7.85 31.95 4.35
C SER A 26 -8.04 30.57 3.70
N HIS A 27 -7.04 30.11 2.94
CA HIS A 27 -7.03 28.81 2.27
C HIS A 27 -5.72 28.11 2.54
N ILE A 28 -5.81 26.86 3.01
CA ILE A 28 -4.64 26.02 3.27
C ILE A 28 -4.69 24.82 2.33
N TYR A 29 -3.62 24.62 1.58
CA TYR A 29 -3.38 23.45 0.75
C TYR A 29 -2.22 22.66 1.33
N LEU A 30 -2.38 21.35 1.44
CA LEU A 30 -1.37 20.47 2.02
C LEU A 30 -0.82 19.53 0.95
N PHE A 31 0.50 19.38 0.94
CA PHE A 31 1.20 18.36 0.15
C PHE A 31 1.60 17.22 1.07
N ASP A 32 1.10 16.00 0.80
CA ASP A 32 1.38 14.82 1.61
C ASP A 32 1.98 13.68 0.78
N TYR A 33 2.95 12.98 1.38
CA TYR A 33 3.52 11.75 0.85
C TYR A 33 2.73 10.57 1.39
N VAL A 34 1.98 9.91 0.52
CA VAL A 34 1.10 8.79 0.93
C VAL A 34 1.69 7.42 0.68
N ASP A 35 2.96 7.34 0.32
CA ASP A 35 3.67 6.09 0.13
C ASP A 35 5.14 6.16 0.59
N CYS A 36 5.78 5.01 0.81
CA CYS A 36 7.15 4.93 1.26
C CYS A 36 8.14 4.87 0.10
N PHE A 37 8.69 6.00 -0.31
CA PHE A 37 9.63 6.11 -1.43
C PHE A 37 10.98 5.43 -1.19
N LYS A 38 11.34 5.18 0.07
CA LYS A 38 12.60 4.52 0.41
C LYS A 38 12.55 3.01 0.18
N TYR A 39 11.35 2.40 0.29
CA TYR A 39 11.15 0.96 0.19
C TYR A 39 9.96 0.67 -0.72
N VAL A 40 9.98 1.26 -1.92
CA VAL A 40 8.86 1.27 -2.87
C VAL A 40 8.17 -0.09 -3.08
N PRO A 41 8.88 -1.21 -3.28
CA PRO A 41 8.19 -2.46 -3.53
C PRO A 41 7.67 -3.16 -2.26
N VAL A 42 8.00 -2.67 -1.06
CA VAL A 42 7.59 -3.35 0.18
C VAL A 42 6.15 -2.98 0.56
N PRO A 43 5.34 -3.93 1.06
CA PRO A 43 4.01 -3.63 1.57
C PRO A 43 3.99 -2.48 2.57
N PHE A 44 3.16 -1.48 2.32
CA PHE A 44 3.05 -0.27 3.13
C PHE A 44 1.56 0.04 3.41
N PRO A 45 0.94 -0.66 4.39
CA PRO A 45 -0.49 -0.64 4.61
C PRO A 45 -0.96 0.57 5.44
N ASN A 46 -0.86 1.75 4.89
CA ASN A 46 -1.25 3.00 5.56
C ASN A 46 -2.68 3.48 5.24
N PHE A 47 -3.54 2.63 4.71
CA PHE A 47 -4.91 2.98 4.32
C PHE A 47 -5.69 3.69 5.44
N ASP A 48 -5.71 3.08 6.63
CA ASP A 48 -6.44 3.62 7.77
C ASP A 48 -5.76 4.87 8.36
N ALA A 49 -4.43 5.00 8.22
CA ALA A 49 -3.71 6.21 8.58
C ALA A 49 -4.11 7.38 7.70
N GLN A 50 -4.18 7.15 6.38
CA GLN A 50 -4.55 8.18 5.40
C GLN A 50 -6.02 8.59 5.52
N ASP A 51 -6.94 7.66 5.74
CA ASP A 51 -8.35 7.98 5.95
C ASP A 51 -8.55 8.87 7.18
N ARG A 52 -7.96 8.49 8.32
CA ARG A 52 -7.99 9.31 9.54
C ARG A 52 -7.29 10.65 9.37
N GLY A 53 -6.20 10.67 8.61
CA GLY A 53 -5.47 11.88 8.27
C GLY A 53 -6.34 12.84 7.47
N LEU A 54 -7.02 12.36 6.44
CA LEU A 54 -7.92 13.18 5.62
C LEU A 54 -9.07 13.76 6.46
N GLN A 55 -9.71 12.96 7.30
CA GLN A 55 -10.77 13.43 8.21
C GLN A 55 -10.25 14.52 9.15
N PHE A 56 -9.03 14.35 9.68
CA PHE A 56 -8.39 15.38 10.50
C PHE A 56 -8.15 16.68 9.73
N LEU A 57 -7.65 16.61 8.51
CA LEU A 57 -7.37 17.79 7.68
C LEU A 57 -8.65 18.56 7.36
N ILE A 58 -9.72 17.86 6.99
CA ILE A 58 -11.04 18.46 6.73
C ILE A 58 -11.56 19.17 7.98
N LYS A 59 -11.53 18.49 9.13
CA LYS A 59 -11.99 19.06 10.42
C LYS A 59 -11.19 20.31 10.82
N ASN A 60 -9.95 20.41 10.39
CA ASN A 60 -9.07 21.56 10.67
C ASN A 60 -9.00 22.54 9.51
N GLY A 61 -9.99 22.58 8.61
CA GLY A 61 -10.16 23.64 7.62
C GLY A 61 -9.15 23.62 6.47
N VAL A 62 -8.47 22.51 6.22
CA VAL A 62 -7.64 22.34 5.03
C VAL A 62 -8.56 22.25 3.82
N THR A 63 -8.33 23.12 2.83
CA THR A 63 -9.21 23.30 1.66
C THR A 63 -8.82 22.45 0.47
N GLY A 64 -7.59 21.95 0.41
CA GLY A 64 -7.14 21.05 -0.64
C GLY A 64 -5.93 20.23 -0.22
N VAL A 65 -5.80 19.03 -0.79
CA VAL A 65 -4.69 18.11 -0.51
C VAL A 65 -4.12 17.59 -1.82
N HIS A 66 -2.79 17.63 -1.95
CA HIS A 66 -2.07 16.90 -2.98
C HIS A 66 -1.44 15.66 -2.34
N MET A 67 -1.93 14.48 -2.71
CA MET A 67 -1.42 13.20 -2.22
C MET A 67 -0.43 12.61 -3.24
N LEU A 68 0.86 12.64 -2.93
CA LEU A 68 1.88 12.04 -3.78
C LEU A 68 2.07 10.56 -3.44
N GLY A 69 1.52 9.69 -4.30
CA GLY A 69 1.71 8.24 -4.24
C GLY A 69 2.99 7.78 -4.93
N CYS A 70 3.19 6.46 -4.97
CA CYS A 70 4.34 5.87 -5.63
C CYS A 70 4.23 6.00 -7.16
N PHE A 71 5.09 6.80 -7.78
CA PHE A 71 5.14 7.04 -9.22
C PHE A 71 6.29 6.29 -9.92
N TYR A 72 7.17 5.63 -9.18
CA TYR A 72 8.32 4.89 -9.72
C TYR A 72 8.00 3.45 -10.15
N GLY A 73 6.75 3.14 -10.45
CA GLY A 73 6.35 1.80 -10.86
C GLY A 73 5.44 1.13 -9.84
N HIS A 74 5.72 -0.11 -9.46
CA HIS A 74 4.78 -0.93 -8.71
C HIS A 74 5.01 -0.88 -7.20
N GLY A 75 4.37 0.08 -6.52
CA GLY A 75 4.18 0.01 -5.08
C GLY A 75 3.13 -1.04 -4.72
N SER A 76 3.23 -1.65 -3.54
CA SER A 76 2.23 -2.60 -3.07
C SER A 76 0.84 -1.98 -3.03
N LEU A 77 -0.12 -2.64 -3.69
CA LEU A 77 -1.50 -2.18 -3.83
C LEU A 77 -1.63 -0.75 -4.38
N GLY A 78 -0.69 -0.33 -5.24
CA GLY A 78 -0.58 1.05 -5.71
C GLY A 78 -1.82 1.53 -6.45
N GLU A 79 -2.42 0.68 -7.28
CA GLU A 79 -3.66 1.01 -8.01
C GLU A 79 -4.85 1.13 -7.05
N LEU A 80 -4.96 0.26 -6.05
CA LEU A 80 -5.98 0.38 -4.99
C LEU A 80 -5.82 1.68 -4.21
N LYS A 81 -4.60 2.01 -3.78
CA LYS A 81 -4.32 3.25 -3.06
C LYS A 81 -4.70 4.48 -3.89
N SER A 82 -4.25 4.55 -5.14
CA SER A 82 -4.53 5.68 -6.02
C SER A 82 -6.03 5.87 -6.25
N TRP A 83 -6.75 4.78 -6.50
CA TRP A 83 -8.20 4.81 -6.69
C TRP A 83 -8.93 5.21 -5.41
N LEU A 84 -8.54 4.63 -4.27
CA LEU A 84 -9.13 4.90 -2.97
C LEU A 84 -8.96 6.38 -2.58
N TYR A 85 -7.76 6.94 -2.76
CA TYR A 85 -7.51 8.34 -2.47
C TYR A 85 -8.32 9.27 -3.39
N ALA A 86 -8.41 8.97 -4.68
CA ALA A 86 -9.23 9.75 -5.60
C ALA A 86 -10.72 9.75 -5.16
N LYS A 87 -11.26 8.59 -4.78
CA LYS A 87 -12.63 8.48 -4.25
C LYS A 87 -12.81 9.27 -2.95
N LYS A 88 -11.90 9.12 -2.00
CA LYS A 88 -11.96 9.80 -0.69
C LYS A 88 -11.74 11.31 -0.79
N LEU A 89 -10.95 11.79 -1.74
CA LEU A 89 -10.80 13.22 -2.02
C LEU A 89 -12.06 13.81 -2.68
N TRP A 90 -12.78 13.01 -3.47
CA TRP A 90 -14.06 13.41 -4.06
C TRP A 90 -15.19 13.46 -3.02
N ASN A 91 -15.33 12.39 -2.22
CA ASN A 91 -16.29 12.33 -1.12
C ASN A 91 -15.65 11.61 0.09
N PRO A 92 -15.20 12.36 1.08
CA PRO A 92 -14.53 11.81 2.26
C PRO A 92 -15.45 10.98 3.16
N GLU A 93 -16.77 11.11 3.04
CA GLU A 93 -17.75 10.37 3.86
C GLU A 93 -17.97 8.94 3.40
N TRP A 94 -17.58 8.58 2.17
CA TRP A 94 -17.73 7.20 1.71
C TRP A 94 -16.95 6.22 2.59
N PRO A 95 -17.58 5.11 3.03
CA PRO A 95 -16.93 4.13 3.88
C PRO A 95 -15.73 3.47 3.17
N GLN A 96 -14.55 3.58 3.76
CA GLN A 96 -13.33 3.08 3.14
C GLN A 96 -13.38 1.57 2.84
N HIS A 97 -14.04 0.78 3.72
CA HIS A 97 -14.12 -0.67 3.52
C HIS A 97 -14.96 -1.02 2.28
N GLU A 98 -16.07 -0.34 2.04
CA GLU A 98 -16.91 -0.54 0.85
C GLU A 98 -16.13 -0.20 -0.43
N LEU A 99 -15.37 0.90 -0.40
CA LEU A 99 -14.52 1.27 -1.53
C LEU A 99 -13.45 0.21 -1.80
N ILE A 100 -12.80 -0.32 -0.77
CA ILE A 100 -11.81 -1.39 -0.92
C ILE A 100 -12.45 -2.64 -1.55
N GLU A 101 -13.63 -3.05 -1.07
CA GLU A 101 -14.37 -4.20 -1.59
C GLU A 101 -14.77 -3.99 -3.06
N GLU A 102 -15.31 -2.81 -3.42
CA GLU A 102 -15.66 -2.45 -4.79
C GLU A 102 -14.45 -2.57 -5.73
N PHE A 103 -13.31 -1.98 -5.32
CA PHE A 103 -12.11 -2.04 -6.14
C PHE A 103 -11.57 -3.47 -6.29
N VAL A 104 -11.46 -4.20 -5.19
CA VAL A 104 -10.89 -5.55 -5.18
C VAL A 104 -11.73 -6.48 -6.05
N ALA A 105 -13.06 -6.42 -5.94
CA ALA A 105 -13.97 -7.22 -6.75
C ALA A 105 -13.80 -6.92 -8.25
N SER A 106 -13.75 -5.64 -8.62
CA SER A 106 -13.67 -5.23 -10.02
C SER A 106 -12.29 -5.44 -10.63
N TYR A 107 -11.23 -5.11 -9.87
CA TYR A 107 -9.87 -5.08 -10.40
C TYR A 107 -9.21 -6.45 -10.43
N TYR A 108 -9.42 -7.29 -9.39
CA TYR A 108 -8.79 -8.60 -9.26
C TYR A 108 -9.66 -9.76 -9.73
N GLY A 109 -10.95 -9.52 -10.00
CA GLY A 109 -11.87 -10.50 -10.60
C GLY A 109 -11.92 -11.83 -9.83
N PRO A 110 -11.55 -12.96 -10.47
CA PRO A 110 -11.66 -14.28 -9.84
C PRO A 110 -10.77 -14.47 -8.60
N ALA A 111 -9.79 -13.60 -8.39
CA ALA A 111 -8.90 -13.60 -7.21
C ALA A 111 -9.36 -12.63 -6.11
N ALA A 112 -10.53 -12.02 -6.25
CA ALA A 112 -10.99 -10.98 -5.34
C ALA A 112 -11.06 -11.42 -3.87
N GLY A 113 -11.45 -12.66 -3.60
CA GLY A 113 -11.56 -13.20 -2.24
C GLY A 113 -10.22 -13.22 -1.52
N GLU A 114 -9.21 -13.81 -2.13
CA GLU A 114 -7.86 -13.90 -1.57
C GLU A 114 -7.19 -12.53 -1.44
N ILE A 115 -7.42 -11.64 -2.40
CA ILE A 115 -6.89 -10.29 -2.34
C ILE A 115 -7.59 -9.47 -1.25
N ALA A 116 -8.88 -9.63 -1.04
CA ALA A 116 -9.58 -9.00 0.08
C ALA A 116 -8.98 -9.44 1.43
N GLU A 117 -8.71 -10.75 1.60
CA GLU A 117 -8.04 -11.26 2.80
C GLU A 117 -6.59 -10.75 2.93
N TYR A 118 -5.86 -10.64 1.82
CA TYR A 118 -4.51 -10.08 1.79
C TYR A 118 -4.49 -8.61 2.25
N VAL A 119 -5.41 -7.78 1.77
CA VAL A 119 -5.57 -6.39 2.20
C VAL A 119 -5.98 -6.33 3.68
N ALA A 120 -6.94 -7.17 4.10
CA ALA A 120 -7.40 -7.22 5.48
C ALA A 120 -6.27 -7.64 6.45
N LEU A 121 -5.40 -8.58 6.05
CA LEU A 121 -4.23 -8.96 6.84
C LEU A 121 -3.27 -7.80 7.03
N GLN A 122 -2.92 -7.09 5.96
CA GLN A 122 -2.05 -5.92 6.03
C GLN A 122 -2.63 -4.82 6.93
N ARG A 123 -3.94 -4.56 6.83
CA ARG A 123 -4.63 -3.58 7.68
C ARG A 123 -4.62 -3.98 9.16
N ARG A 124 -4.77 -5.28 9.47
CA ARG A 124 -4.65 -5.77 10.86
C ARG A 124 -3.25 -5.56 11.41
N VAL A 125 -2.21 -5.89 10.64
CA VAL A 125 -0.81 -5.66 11.04
C VAL A 125 -0.57 -4.18 11.33
N TRP A 126 -1.10 -3.29 10.47
CA TRP A 126 -1.03 -1.86 10.72
C TRP A 126 -1.78 -1.46 11.99
N ALA A 127 -2.99 -1.96 12.21
CA ALA A 127 -3.80 -1.63 13.39
C ALA A 127 -3.13 -2.07 14.70
N ASP A 128 -2.48 -3.22 14.70
CA ASP A 128 -1.73 -3.73 15.85
C ASP A 128 -0.45 -2.91 16.10
N PHE A 129 0.28 -2.58 15.04
CA PHE A 129 1.39 -1.64 15.12
C PHE A 129 0.93 -0.29 15.68
N TYR A 130 -0.13 0.30 15.12
CA TYR A 130 -0.65 1.61 15.52
C TYR A 130 -1.05 1.63 16.99
N ARG A 131 -1.72 0.58 17.49
CA ARG A 131 -2.18 0.44 18.87
C ARG A 131 -1.03 0.28 19.87
N ASN A 132 -0.02 -0.51 19.51
CA ASN A 132 1.05 -0.95 20.39
C ASN A 132 2.38 -0.23 20.15
N ARG A 133 2.40 0.80 19.27
CA ARG A 133 3.63 1.47 18.87
C ARG A 133 4.39 2.09 20.04
N LYS A 134 5.70 1.95 19.99
CA LYS A 134 6.63 2.62 20.90
C LYS A 134 7.51 3.60 20.10
N PRO A 135 8.04 4.65 20.72
CA PRO A 135 9.01 5.52 20.06
C PRO A 135 10.16 4.72 19.42
N GLY A 136 10.47 5.01 18.16
CA GLY A 136 11.55 4.35 17.45
C GLY A 136 11.22 2.98 16.83
N THR A 137 10.02 2.43 17.05
CA THR A 137 9.59 1.19 16.39
C THR A 137 8.99 1.46 15.01
N GLY A 138 9.30 0.60 14.03
CA GLY A 138 8.68 0.58 12.70
C GLY A 138 7.58 -0.47 12.61
N LEU A 139 6.81 -0.42 11.52
CA LEU A 139 5.94 -1.52 11.14
C LEU A 139 6.83 -2.70 10.71
N ASP A 140 6.51 -3.88 11.21
CA ASP A 140 7.14 -5.12 10.81
C ASP A 140 6.09 -6.21 10.60
N PHE A 141 6.39 -7.16 9.72
CA PHE A 141 5.56 -8.33 9.46
C PHE A 141 6.26 -9.56 10.06
N SER A 142 5.55 -10.29 10.90
CA SER A 142 6.05 -11.56 11.42
C SER A 142 6.20 -12.59 10.29
N LYS A 143 7.04 -13.61 10.52
CA LYS A 143 7.18 -14.72 9.57
C LYS A 143 5.85 -15.40 9.25
N VAL A 144 4.99 -15.58 10.25
CA VAL A 144 3.65 -16.19 10.08
C VAL A 144 2.76 -15.34 9.16
N GLU A 145 2.79 -14.02 9.31
CA GLU A 145 2.02 -13.12 8.45
C GLU A 145 2.55 -13.13 7.01
N ILE A 146 3.86 -13.14 6.84
CA ILE A 146 4.48 -13.23 5.51
C ILE A 146 4.10 -14.56 4.83
N GLU A 147 4.18 -15.69 5.53
CA GLU A 147 3.78 -16.99 5.00
C GLU A 147 2.30 -17.03 4.62
N LYS A 148 1.43 -16.42 5.44
CA LYS A 148 0.01 -16.30 5.13
C LYS A 148 -0.23 -15.44 3.90
N MET A 149 0.47 -14.31 3.75
CA MET A 149 0.40 -13.47 2.56
C MET A 149 0.83 -14.23 1.29
N TYR A 150 1.90 -15.03 1.37
CA TYR A 150 2.32 -15.90 0.26
C TYR A 150 1.25 -16.92 -0.10
N THR A 151 0.64 -17.55 0.89
CA THR A 151 -0.43 -18.54 0.66
C THR A 151 -1.60 -17.90 -0.07
N LEU A 152 -2.05 -16.74 0.36
CA LEU A 152 -3.14 -15.99 -0.28
C LEU A 152 -2.82 -15.61 -1.73
N LEU A 153 -1.63 -15.03 -1.98
CA LEU A 153 -1.25 -14.62 -3.33
C LEU A 153 -1.04 -15.81 -4.28
N ASN A 154 -0.52 -16.94 -3.80
CA ASN A 154 -0.39 -18.14 -4.63
C ASN A 154 -1.75 -18.78 -4.92
N SER A 155 -2.69 -18.80 -3.96
CA SER A 155 -4.08 -19.23 -4.20
C SER A 155 -4.76 -18.32 -5.24
N ALA A 156 -4.66 -17.00 -5.05
CA ALA A 156 -5.15 -16.00 -5.99
C ALA A 156 -4.62 -16.21 -7.42
N LEU A 157 -3.33 -16.48 -7.55
CA LEU A 157 -2.70 -16.76 -8.85
C LEU A 157 -3.24 -18.04 -9.47
N GLY A 158 -3.53 -19.07 -8.65
CA GLY A 158 -4.16 -20.32 -9.09
C GLY A 158 -5.54 -20.11 -9.74
N HIS A 159 -6.35 -19.19 -9.22
CA HIS A 159 -7.66 -18.84 -9.78
C HIS A 159 -7.55 -18.10 -11.13
N CYS A 160 -6.39 -17.50 -11.43
CA CYS A 160 -6.16 -16.71 -12.64
C CYS A 160 -5.38 -17.43 -13.73
N ASN A 161 -5.20 -18.76 -13.66
CA ASN A 161 -4.37 -19.55 -14.57
C ASN A 161 -4.70 -19.37 -16.08
N LYS A 162 -5.95 -19.07 -16.41
CA LYS A 162 -6.41 -18.86 -17.80
C LYS A 162 -6.72 -17.38 -18.10
N GLN A 163 -6.39 -16.47 -17.22
CA GLN A 163 -6.74 -15.07 -17.29
C GLN A 163 -5.51 -14.19 -16.98
N PRO A 164 -4.60 -14.03 -17.96
CA PRO A 164 -3.31 -13.38 -17.75
C PRO A 164 -3.44 -11.90 -17.33
N GLU A 165 -4.54 -11.24 -17.66
CA GLU A 165 -4.86 -9.86 -17.27
C GLU A 165 -5.06 -9.71 -15.77
N TYR A 166 -5.52 -10.75 -15.07
CA TYR A 166 -5.60 -10.77 -13.60
C TYR A 166 -4.31 -11.31 -12.99
N ALA A 167 -3.72 -12.37 -13.57
CA ALA A 167 -2.51 -12.99 -13.06
C ALA A 167 -1.36 -11.97 -12.92
N VAL A 168 -1.17 -11.08 -13.88
CA VAL A 168 -0.12 -10.05 -13.84
C VAL A 168 -0.26 -9.08 -12.65
N LYS A 169 -1.48 -8.81 -12.22
CA LYS A 169 -1.76 -7.93 -11.07
C LYS A 169 -1.35 -8.60 -9.76
N ILE A 170 -1.59 -9.91 -9.65
CA ILE A 170 -1.21 -10.71 -8.49
C ILE A 170 0.30 -10.95 -8.47
N GLU A 171 0.92 -11.21 -9.63
CA GLU A 171 2.37 -11.33 -9.76
C GLU A 171 3.11 -10.06 -9.26
N ARG A 172 2.52 -8.86 -9.43
CA ARG A 172 3.06 -7.62 -8.88
C ARG A 172 3.05 -7.62 -7.36
N GLU A 173 1.94 -8.01 -6.73
CA GLU A 173 1.87 -8.11 -5.28
C GLU A 173 2.80 -9.20 -4.74
N LEU A 174 2.94 -10.31 -5.44
CA LEU A 174 3.91 -11.34 -5.11
C LEU A 174 5.35 -10.83 -5.16
N LEU A 175 5.67 -9.98 -6.16
CA LEU A 175 6.98 -9.32 -6.23
C LEU A 175 7.22 -8.40 -5.03
N THR A 176 6.22 -7.62 -4.61
CA THR A 176 6.38 -6.75 -3.44
C THR A 176 6.64 -7.56 -2.16
N LEU A 177 5.97 -8.70 -2.01
CA LEU A 177 6.17 -9.60 -0.88
C LEU A 177 7.55 -10.29 -0.90
N LEU A 178 8.03 -10.66 -2.09
CA LEU A 178 9.39 -11.17 -2.28
C LEU A 178 10.44 -10.12 -1.88
N CYS A 179 10.24 -8.87 -2.29
CA CYS A 179 11.12 -7.77 -1.91
C CYS A 179 11.13 -7.54 -0.39
N LEU A 180 9.96 -7.64 0.27
CA LEU A 180 9.88 -7.61 1.74
C LEU A 180 10.74 -8.71 2.35
N SER A 181 10.53 -9.96 1.92
CA SER A 181 11.27 -11.12 2.45
C SER A 181 12.79 -10.96 2.27
N LEU A 182 13.23 -10.50 1.10
CA LEU A 182 14.65 -10.36 0.77
C LEU A 182 15.32 -9.16 1.47
N SER A 183 14.58 -8.08 1.72
CA SER A 183 15.14 -6.81 2.23
C SER A 183 15.06 -6.68 3.75
N VAL A 184 13.98 -7.17 4.35
CA VAL A 184 13.67 -6.93 5.76
C VAL A 184 14.00 -8.15 6.62
N HIS A 185 13.86 -9.35 6.08
CA HIS A 185 14.04 -10.60 6.82
C HIS A 185 15.16 -11.52 6.29
N PRO A 186 16.31 -11.02 5.80
CA PRO A 186 17.36 -11.89 5.28
C PRO A 186 17.95 -12.82 6.36
N ARG A 187 17.73 -12.52 7.65
CA ARG A 187 18.19 -13.33 8.79
C ARG A 187 17.23 -14.44 9.18
N LEU A 188 16.00 -14.44 8.65
CA LEU A 188 14.96 -15.40 9.01
C LEU A 188 14.91 -16.59 8.03
N GLU A 189 15.68 -16.54 6.95
CA GLU A 189 15.66 -17.52 5.88
C GLU A 189 17.00 -18.23 5.74
N THR A 190 16.96 -19.48 5.28
CA THR A 190 18.17 -20.20 4.90
C THR A 190 18.75 -19.61 3.60
N ALA A 191 20.03 -19.81 3.36
CA ALA A 191 20.66 -19.38 2.10
C ALA A 191 20.01 -20.01 0.86
N ALA A 192 19.45 -21.23 1.00
CA ALA A 192 18.70 -21.90 -0.07
C ALA A 192 17.38 -21.20 -0.34
N ASP A 193 16.59 -20.88 0.69
CA ASP A 193 15.30 -20.15 0.54
C ASP A 193 15.52 -18.79 -0.07
N TYR A 194 16.55 -18.07 0.37
CA TYR A 194 16.93 -16.78 -0.21
C TYR A 194 17.23 -16.89 -1.71
N SER A 195 18.02 -17.88 -2.12
CA SER A 195 18.34 -18.09 -3.53
C SER A 195 17.12 -18.43 -4.38
N VAL A 196 16.18 -19.22 -3.86
CA VAL A 196 14.91 -19.53 -4.56
C VAL A 196 14.06 -18.29 -4.75
N LYS A 197 13.88 -17.48 -3.69
CA LYS A 197 13.11 -16.24 -3.74
C LYS A 197 13.74 -15.20 -4.67
N LEU A 198 15.06 -15.08 -4.67
CA LEU A 198 15.77 -14.17 -5.58
C LEU A 198 15.50 -14.54 -7.04
N LYS A 199 15.64 -15.82 -7.43
CA LYS A 199 15.32 -16.30 -8.78
C LYS A 199 13.85 -16.06 -9.15
N GLN A 200 12.93 -16.23 -8.21
CA GLN A 200 11.52 -15.95 -8.43
C GLN A 200 11.28 -14.45 -8.69
N ALA A 201 11.90 -13.57 -7.90
CA ALA A 201 11.82 -12.13 -8.09
C ALA A 201 12.37 -11.70 -9.46
N GLU A 202 13.55 -12.20 -9.86
CA GLU A 202 14.14 -11.94 -11.18
C GLU A 202 13.21 -12.37 -12.32
N LYS A 203 12.57 -13.53 -12.21
CA LYS A 203 11.59 -14.03 -13.20
C LYS A 203 10.37 -13.12 -13.30
N LEU A 204 9.84 -12.63 -12.17
CA LEU A 204 8.69 -11.72 -12.14
C LEU A 204 9.03 -10.34 -12.70
N ILE A 205 10.20 -9.80 -12.38
CA ILE A 205 10.70 -8.54 -12.95
C ILE A 205 10.79 -8.67 -14.48
N GLY A 206 11.38 -9.74 -14.98
CA GLY A 206 11.49 -9.97 -16.43
C GLY A 206 10.14 -10.14 -17.13
N ARG A 207 9.09 -10.59 -16.45
CA ARG A 207 7.70 -10.61 -16.98
C ARG A 207 7.07 -9.22 -16.97
N ALA A 208 7.22 -8.48 -15.89
CA ALA A 208 6.72 -7.10 -15.76
C ALA A 208 7.31 -6.20 -16.85
N ASP A 209 8.63 -6.27 -17.06
CA ASP A 209 9.32 -5.50 -18.12
C ASP A 209 8.80 -5.83 -19.54
N ARG A 210 8.54 -7.10 -19.82
CA ARG A 210 7.96 -7.49 -21.12
C ARG A 210 6.55 -6.93 -21.29
N HIS A 211 5.75 -6.94 -20.24
CA HIS A 211 4.39 -6.40 -20.27
C HIS A 211 4.37 -4.88 -20.48
N LEU A 212 5.28 -4.15 -19.84
CA LEU A 212 5.46 -2.70 -20.04
C LEU A 212 5.92 -2.37 -21.46
N LYS A 213 6.88 -3.12 -22.01
CA LYS A 213 7.34 -2.94 -23.38
C LYS A 213 6.26 -3.21 -24.43
N LEU A 214 5.37 -4.15 -24.17
CA LEU A 214 4.23 -4.44 -25.05
C LEU A 214 3.18 -3.33 -25.03
N LYS A 215 2.93 -2.72 -23.87
CA LYS A 215 2.03 -1.55 -23.74
C LYS A 215 2.63 -0.27 -24.34
N GLY A 216 3.92 -0.05 -24.17
CA GLY A 216 4.61 1.12 -24.72
C GLY A 216 4.71 1.16 -26.26
N LYS A 217 4.41 0.07 -26.96
CA LYS A 217 4.34 0.02 -28.43
C LYS A 217 2.99 0.39 -29.03
N LYS A 218 2.00 0.76 -28.19
CA LYS A 218 0.63 1.10 -28.63
C LYS A 218 0.29 2.59 -28.47
N TYR A 219 1.28 3.45 -28.18
CA TYR A 219 1.10 4.91 -28.14
C TYR A 219 2.05 5.60 -29.13
#